data_995639afa39e258e59fd1f7b1425e250
#
_entry.id   995639afa39e258e59fd1f7b1425e250
#
_cell.length_a   1.000
_cell.length_b   1.000
_cell.length_c   1.000
_cell.angle_alpha   90.00
_cell.angle_beta   90.00
_cell.angle_gamma   90.00
#
_symmetry.space_group_name_H-M   'P 1'
#
loop_
_entity.id
_entity.type
_entity.pdbx_description
1 polymer ?
#
loop_
_entity_poly.entity_id
_entity_poly.type
_entity_poly.pdbx_seq_one_letter_code
_entity_poly.pdbx_strand_id
1 'polypeptide(L)'
;MALELESAVYDPDDRPKRVEEGVYPAHIASLETKDVNTRAGQAIVVNMTYKVADEVADQNQPMWEMDGFKYVLDEDKNKIPVMNGSGKQMEESCDHLLGRTFYDNGWFVFTTSQSASKNERYFSLLDKLGVKCKEQNVEGKKIKKLVLLEEDDVVGTPVMVTVKRQSYITKETRDLPPAEQERRNIFRVTNVDKWHEGKPISADELSGDVPF
;
A
#
# COMPACT_ATOMS: atom_id res chain seq x y z
N MET A 1 -15.57 14.03 47.89
CA MET A 1 -16.43 13.19 47.01
C MET A 1 -15.53 12.75 45.88
N ALA A 2 -14.99 11.53 45.98
CA ALA A 2 -14.18 10.98 44.90
C ALA A 2 -15.16 10.47 43.82
N LEU A 3 -15.01 10.97 42.61
CA LEU A 3 -15.65 10.38 41.45
C LEU A 3 -15.01 8.99 41.26
N GLU A 4 -15.72 7.95 41.62
CA GLU A 4 -15.43 6.61 41.13
C GLU A 4 -15.70 6.63 39.61
N LEU A 5 -14.64 6.81 38.83
CA LEU A 5 -14.65 6.42 37.45
C LEU A 5 -14.75 4.90 37.48
N GLU A 6 -15.89 4.37 37.04
CA GLU A 6 -15.95 2.96 36.65
C GLU A 6 -14.79 2.74 35.72
N SER A 7 -13.77 2.02 36.20
CA SER A 7 -12.63 1.69 35.38
C SER A 7 -13.17 0.86 34.22
N ALA A 8 -13.14 1.44 33.03
CA ALA A 8 -13.34 0.65 31.82
C ALA A 8 -12.40 -0.55 31.94
N VAL A 9 -12.98 -1.75 31.98
CA VAL A 9 -12.22 -2.99 32.05
C VAL A 9 -11.37 -2.99 30.78
N TYR A 10 -10.06 -2.81 30.95
CA TYR A 10 -9.13 -2.94 29.84
C TYR A 10 -9.12 -4.40 29.43
N ASP A 11 -9.76 -4.71 28.32
CA ASP A 11 -9.66 -6.01 27.68
C ASP A 11 -8.30 -6.07 26.95
N PRO A 12 -7.37 -6.93 27.36
CA PRO A 12 -6.11 -7.08 26.64
C PRO A 12 -6.29 -7.55 25.19
N ASP A 13 -7.46 -8.11 24.84
CA ASP A 13 -7.81 -8.49 23.47
C ASP A 13 -8.35 -7.29 22.66
N ASP A 14 -8.74 -6.19 23.31
CA ASP A 14 -9.18 -4.93 22.66
C ASP A 14 -7.98 -4.02 22.29
N ARG A 15 -6.84 -4.63 21.98
CA ARG A 15 -5.68 -3.90 21.47
C ARG A 15 -6.01 -3.34 20.11
N PRO A 16 -5.68 -2.05 19.83
CA PRO A 16 -5.83 -1.53 18.49
C PRO A 16 -4.93 -2.31 17.53
N LYS A 17 -5.53 -3.22 16.79
CA LYS A 17 -4.84 -3.99 15.75
C LYS A 17 -4.24 -3.03 14.72
N ARG A 18 -2.99 -3.26 14.32
CA ARG A 18 -2.25 -2.36 13.46
C ARG A 18 -1.98 -2.94 12.09
N VAL A 19 -1.86 -2.05 11.13
CA VAL A 19 -1.29 -2.40 9.84
C VAL A 19 0.18 -2.76 10.03
N GLU A 20 0.56 -3.92 9.57
CA GLU A 20 1.96 -4.33 9.46
C GLU A 20 2.44 -4.21 8.00
N GLU A 21 3.76 -4.24 7.83
CA GLU A 21 4.33 -4.41 6.51
C GLU A 21 4.06 -5.83 6.01
N GLY A 22 3.56 -5.96 4.80
CA GLY A 22 3.17 -7.27 4.29
C GLY A 22 2.69 -7.23 2.85
N VAL A 23 2.19 -8.37 2.41
CA VAL A 23 1.58 -8.55 1.09
C VAL A 23 0.12 -8.91 1.30
N TYR A 24 -0.77 -8.07 0.79
CA TYR A 24 -2.21 -8.19 1.03
C TYR A 24 -2.99 -8.32 -0.28
N PRO A 25 -4.06 -9.15 -0.31
CA PRO A 25 -5.00 -9.19 -1.42
C PRO A 25 -5.80 -7.90 -1.45
N ALA A 26 -5.96 -7.33 -2.63
CA ALA A 26 -6.68 -6.07 -2.81
C ALA A 26 -7.27 -5.97 -4.22
N HIS A 27 -8.19 -5.03 -4.41
CA HIS A 27 -8.66 -4.61 -5.72
C HIS A 27 -8.26 -3.17 -5.98
N ILE A 28 -7.94 -2.84 -7.22
CA ILE A 28 -7.71 -1.45 -7.62
C ILE A 28 -9.05 -0.72 -7.51
N ALA A 29 -9.11 0.30 -6.64
CA ALA A 29 -10.35 1.00 -6.35
C ALA A 29 -10.52 2.29 -7.14
N SER A 30 -9.42 2.95 -7.50
CA SER A 30 -9.43 4.11 -8.39
C SER A 30 -8.09 4.31 -9.08
N LEU A 31 -8.10 5.09 -10.14
CA LEU A 31 -6.92 5.53 -10.86
C LEU A 31 -7.06 7.01 -11.18
N GLU A 32 -6.02 7.78 -10.88
CA GLU A 32 -5.91 9.19 -11.25
C GLU A 32 -4.59 9.44 -11.97
N THR A 33 -4.62 10.29 -13.00
CA THR A 33 -3.41 10.70 -13.71
C THR A 33 -3.14 12.18 -13.51
N LYS A 34 -1.86 12.54 -13.42
CA LYS A 34 -1.43 13.94 -13.25
C LYS A 34 -0.12 14.20 -13.99
N ASP A 35 -0.09 15.28 -14.76
CA ASP A 35 1.14 15.77 -15.36
C ASP A 35 2.08 16.37 -14.31
N VAL A 36 3.34 15.98 -14.36
CA VAL A 36 4.36 16.46 -13.43
C VAL A 36 5.68 16.76 -14.15
N ASN A 37 6.35 17.78 -13.68
CA ASN A 37 7.72 18.07 -14.08
C ASN A 37 8.68 17.51 -13.03
N THR A 38 9.51 16.57 -13.42
CA THR A 38 10.54 15.99 -12.57
C THR A 38 11.93 16.45 -12.99
N ARG A 39 12.94 16.21 -12.14
CA ARG A 39 14.35 16.43 -12.52
C ARG A 39 14.76 15.55 -13.71
N ALA A 40 14.05 14.47 -13.98
CA ALA A 40 14.32 13.53 -15.07
C ALA A 40 13.54 13.86 -16.35
N GLY A 41 12.72 14.89 -16.36
CA GLY A 41 11.89 15.34 -17.47
C GLY A 41 10.41 15.36 -17.15
N GLN A 42 9.60 15.65 -18.15
CA GLN A 42 8.14 15.59 -18.05
C GLN A 42 7.67 14.15 -17.92
N ALA A 43 6.73 13.93 -17.02
CA ALA A 43 6.12 12.65 -16.80
C ALA A 43 4.64 12.79 -16.44
N ILE A 44 3.88 11.74 -16.71
CA ILE A 44 2.56 11.53 -16.15
C ILE A 44 2.73 10.62 -14.94
N VAL A 45 2.14 10.99 -13.81
CA VAL A 45 2.05 10.12 -12.64
C VAL A 45 0.69 9.45 -12.65
N VAL A 46 0.68 8.13 -12.62
CA VAL A 46 -0.50 7.31 -12.42
C VAL A 46 -0.56 6.94 -10.95
N ASN A 47 -1.54 7.47 -10.23
CA ASN A 47 -1.80 7.15 -8.83
C ASN A 47 -2.96 6.18 -8.76
N MET A 48 -2.81 5.12 -7.97
CA MET A 48 -3.87 4.16 -7.75
C MET A 48 -4.17 4.04 -6.25
N THR A 49 -5.42 3.76 -5.96
CA THR A 49 -5.86 3.34 -4.64
C THR A 49 -6.24 1.87 -4.67
N TYR A 50 -6.04 1.20 -3.55
CA TYR A 50 -6.23 -0.24 -3.44
C TYR A 50 -7.11 -0.52 -2.23
N LYS A 51 -8.28 -1.10 -2.44
CA LYS A 51 -9.18 -1.55 -1.38
C LYS A 51 -8.83 -2.99 -1.03
N VAL A 52 -8.50 -3.24 0.22
CA VAL A 52 -8.18 -4.57 0.71
C VAL A 52 -9.39 -5.48 0.54
N ALA A 53 -9.15 -6.67 0.00
CA ALA A 53 -10.17 -7.66 -0.29
C ALA A 53 -10.54 -8.46 0.98
N ASP A 54 -11.70 -9.11 0.96
CA ASP A 54 -12.23 -9.86 2.09
C ASP A 54 -11.35 -11.06 2.46
N GLU A 55 -10.63 -11.63 1.50
CA GLU A 55 -9.70 -12.74 1.70
C GLU A 55 -8.51 -12.39 2.60
N VAL A 56 -8.32 -11.12 2.95
CA VAL A 56 -7.34 -10.71 3.96
C VAL A 56 -7.65 -11.30 5.33
N ALA A 57 -8.92 -11.60 5.62
CA ALA A 57 -9.35 -12.22 6.88
C ALA A 57 -8.75 -13.63 7.08
N ASP A 58 -8.40 -14.32 5.99
CA ASP A 58 -7.75 -15.62 6.01
C ASP A 58 -6.23 -15.53 6.24
N GLN A 59 -5.68 -14.31 6.25
CA GLN A 59 -4.26 -14.06 6.51
C GLN A 59 -4.01 -13.77 7.99
N ASN A 60 -2.80 -14.10 8.42
CA ASN A 60 -2.30 -13.77 9.74
C ASN A 60 -1.07 -12.87 9.64
N GLN A 61 -0.93 -12.00 10.62
CA GLN A 61 0.26 -11.16 10.80
C GLN A 61 0.94 -11.45 12.15
N PRO A 62 2.26 -11.24 12.25
CA PRO A 62 2.98 -11.43 13.50
C PRO A 62 2.50 -10.47 14.59
N MET A 63 2.36 -10.97 15.82
CA MET A 63 2.09 -10.13 16.99
C MET A 63 3.41 -9.58 17.58
N TRP A 64 3.38 -8.30 17.94
CA TRP A 64 4.50 -7.59 18.52
C TRP A 64 4.14 -7.01 19.89
N GLU A 65 5.11 -6.99 20.82
CA GLU A 65 4.90 -6.33 22.11
C GLU A 65 4.65 -4.83 21.94
N MET A 66 3.69 -4.32 22.69
CA MET A 66 3.23 -2.94 22.62
C MET A 66 3.25 -2.29 24.00
N ASP A 67 3.66 -1.03 24.05
CA ASP A 67 3.44 -0.11 25.16
C ASP A 67 2.49 0.99 24.66
N GLY A 68 1.22 0.86 25.00
CA GLY A 68 0.13 1.66 24.41
C GLY A 68 0.14 1.55 22.88
N PHE A 69 0.44 2.67 22.22
CA PHE A 69 0.49 2.74 20.76
C PHE A 69 1.90 2.59 20.14
N LYS A 70 2.90 2.19 20.92
CA LYS A 70 4.28 2.06 20.42
C LYS A 70 4.73 0.62 20.50
N TYR A 71 5.51 0.18 19.50
CA TYR A 71 6.20 -1.11 19.62
C TYR A 71 7.26 -1.04 20.70
N VAL A 72 7.36 -2.07 21.52
CA VAL A 72 8.50 -2.29 22.38
C VAL A 72 9.66 -2.75 21.48
N LEU A 73 10.81 -2.12 21.63
CA LEU A 73 12.00 -2.42 20.86
C LEU A 73 13.10 -3.00 21.76
N ASP A 74 13.85 -3.94 21.22
CA ASP A 74 15.05 -4.45 21.84
C ASP A 74 16.23 -3.44 21.76
N GLU A 75 17.40 -3.82 22.27
CA GLU A 75 18.62 -2.99 22.27
C GLU A 75 19.09 -2.67 20.84
N ASP A 76 18.80 -3.53 19.86
CA ASP A 76 19.13 -3.37 18.44
C ASP A 76 18.04 -2.64 17.65
N LYS A 77 16.99 -2.13 18.33
CA LYS A 77 15.82 -1.44 17.77
C LYS A 77 14.92 -2.30 16.89
N ASN A 78 14.93 -3.62 17.07
CA ASN A 78 13.97 -4.51 16.47
C ASN A 78 12.71 -4.60 17.34
N LYS A 79 11.57 -4.88 16.72
CA LYS A 79 10.31 -5.15 17.45
C LYS A 79 10.45 -6.44 18.26
N ILE A 80 9.96 -6.45 19.48
CA ILE A 80 9.94 -7.65 20.31
C ILE A 80 8.72 -8.48 19.96
N PRO A 81 8.88 -9.77 19.56
CA PRO A 81 7.76 -10.64 19.22
C PRO A 81 7.02 -11.09 20.48
N VAL A 82 5.68 -11.18 20.38
CA VAL A 82 4.89 -11.86 21.41
C VAL A 82 5.03 -13.37 21.20
N MET A 83 5.50 -14.06 22.24
CA MET A 83 5.77 -15.50 22.18
C MET A 83 4.70 -16.28 22.94
N ASN A 84 4.29 -17.42 22.42
CA ASN A 84 3.44 -18.35 23.15
C ASN A 84 4.26 -19.19 24.15
N GLY A 85 3.57 -20.01 24.97
CA GLY A 85 4.23 -20.86 25.98
C GLY A 85 5.20 -21.92 25.41
N SER A 86 5.19 -22.18 24.09
CA SER A 86 6.12 -23.08 23.41
C SER A 86 7.29 -22.35 22.74
N GLY A 87 7.39 -21.04 22.88
CA GLY A 87 8.45 -20.23 22.29
C GLY A 87 8.28 -19.94 20.79
N LYS A 88 7.06 -20.08 20.25
CA LYS A 88 6.72 -19.67 18.89
C LYS A 88 6.08 -18.28 18.91
N GLN A 89 6.44 -17.42 17.95
CA GLN A 89 5.81 -16.13 17.79
C GLN A 89 4.31 -16.31 17.55
N MET A 90 3.52 -15.53 18.26
CA MET A 90 2.06 -15.49 18.07
C MET A 90 1.70 -14.69 16.83
N GLU A 91 0.57 -15.05 16.24
CA GLU A 91 0.01 -14.40 15.07
C GLU A 91 -1.43 -13.97 15.40
N GLU A 92 -1.87 -12.89 14.76
CA GLU A 92 -3.26 -12.42 14.82
C GLU A 92 -3.86 -12.31 13.42
N SER A 93 -5.18 -12.44 13.31
CA SER A 93 -5.89 -12.28 12.04
C SER A 93 -5.76 -10.87 11.49
N CYS A 94 -5.65 -10.76 10.17
CA CYS A 94 -5.67 -9.49 9.44
C CYS A 94 -7.09 -8.96 9.18
N ASP A 95 -8.14 -9.47 9.83
CA ASP A 95 -9.54 -9.07 9.68
C ASP A 95 -9.78 -7.56 9.86
N HIS A 96 -8.98 -6.91 10.70
CA HIS A 96 -9.02 -5.46 10.94
C HIS A 96 -8.58 -4.63 9.72
N LEU A 97 -8.09 -5.27 8.66
CA LEU A 97 -7.72 -4.63 7.39
C LEU A 97 -8.87 -4.68 6.36
N LEU A 98 -9.97 -5.40 6.64
CA LEU A 98 -11.12 -5.50 5.75
C LEU A 98 -11.58 -4.14 5.26
N GLY A 99 -11.72 -3.98 3.94
CA GLY A 99 -12.18 -2.75 3.30
C GLY A 99 -11.26 -1.54 3.44
N ARG A 100 -10.10 -1.70 4.09
CA ARG A 100 -9.12 -0.61 4.22
C ARG A 100 -8.54 -0.23 2.88
N THR A 101 -8.30 1.07 2.69
CA THR A 101 -7.68 1.60 1.47
C THR A 101 -6.21 1.91 1.68
N PHE A 102 -5.38 1.44 0.76
CA PHE A 102 -3.98 1.82 0.63
C PHE A 102 -3.75 2.67 -0.61
N TYR A 103 -2.70 3.48 -0.57
CA TYR A 103 -2.29 4.37 -1.64
C TYR A 103 -0.87 4.03 -2.06
N ASP A 104 -0.54 4.19 -3.33
CA ASP A 104 0.84 4.12 -3.79
C ASP A 104 1.55 5.49 -3.76
N ASN A 105 2.78 5.52 -4.25
CA ASN A 105 3.56 6.74 -4.43
C ASN A 105 3.52 7.26 -5.87
N GLY A 106 2.63 6.71 -6.68
CA GLY A 106 2.52 6.98 -8.10
C GLY A 106 3.52 6.20 -8.97
N TRP A 107 3.07 5.88 -10.17
CA TRP A 107 3.82 5.23 -11.21
C TRP A 107 4.16 6.26 -12.28
N PHE A 108 5.44 6.56 -12.43
CA PHE A 108 5.89 7.60 -13.35
C PHE A 108 5.99 7.05 -14.78
N VAL A 109 5.36 7.77 -15.70
CA VAL A 109 5.37 7.50 -17.13
C VAL A 109 6.05 8.67 -17.82
N PHE A 110 7.30 8.49 -18.22
CA PHE A 110 8.07 9.53 -18.89
C PHE A 110 7.70 9.59 -20.38
N THR A 111 7.28 10.76 -20.83
CA THR A 111 6.76 10.98 -22.20
C THR A 111 7.84 11.32 -23.22
N THR A 112 9.04 11.68 -22.77
CA THR A 112 10.15 12.04 -23.67
C THR A 112 10.99 10.81 -24.05
N SER A 113 11.48 10.75 -25.28
CA SER A 113 12.31 9.66 -25.78
C SER A 113 13.58 9.42 -24.94
N GLN A 114 14.16 10.47 -24.37
CA GLN A 114 15.35 10.37 -23.51
C GLN A 114 15.08 9.67 -22.18
N SER A 115 13.83 9.57 -21.78
CA SER A 115 13.41 8.96 -20.51
C SER A 115 12.75 7.60 -20.68
N ALA A 116 12.67 7.08 -21.90
CA ALA A 116 11.94 5.83 -22.21
C ALA A 116 12.46 4.63 -21.40
N SER A 117 13.78 4.55 -21.17
CA SER A 117 14.39 3.51 -20.33
C SER A 117 13.93 3.56 -18.87
N LYS A 118 13.40 4.69 -18.40
CA LYS A 118 12.88 4.87 -17.05
C LYS A 118 11.46 4.33 -16.88
N ASN A 119 10.81 3.93 -17.98
CA ASN A 119 9.45 3.37 -17.97
C ASN A 119 9.42 1.87 -17.68
N GLU A 120 10.56 1.20 -17.45
CA GLU A 120 10.60 -0.24 -17.17
C GLU A 120 9.69 -0.66 -16.01
N ARG A 121 9.69 0.13 -14.94
CA ARG A 121 8.82 -0.13 -13.79
C ARG A 121 7.34 -0.04 -14.16
N TYR A 122 6.96 0.90 -15.02
CA TYR A 122 5.59 1.04 -15.49
C TYR A 122 5.21 -0.08 -16.46
N PHE A 123 6.10 -0.48 -17.37
CA PHE A 123 5.88 -1.65 -18.23
C PHE A 123 5.70 -2.94 -17.41
N SER A 124 6.49 -3.11 -16.34
CA SER A 124 6.31 -4.24 -15.42
C SER A 124 4.94 -4.22 -14.73
N LEU A 125 4.43 -3.04 -14.37
CA LEU A 125 3.07 -2.89 -13.85
C LEU A 125 2.03 -3.32 -14.88
N LEU A 126 2.13 -2.85 -16.14
CA LEU A 126 1.20 -3.23 -17.20
C LEU A 126 1.17 -4.75 -17.41
N ASP A 127 2.33 -5.40 -17.44
CA ASP A 127 2.43 -6.86 -17.57
C ASP A 127 1.74 -7.58 -16.40
N LYS A 128 1.91 -7.09 -15.15
CA LYS A 128 1.28 -7.63 -13.94
C LYS A 128 -0.24 -7.47 -13.94
N LEU A 129 -0.73 -6.34 -14.47
CA LEU A 129 -2.16 -6.08 -14.61
C LEU A 129 -2.76 -6.79 -15.84
N GLY A 130 -1.95 -7.45 -16.66
CA GLY A 130 -2.39 -8.14 -17.87
C GLY A 130 -2.71 -7.22 -19.04
N VAL A 131 -2.31 -5.95 -18.95
CA VAL A 131 -2.52 -4.95 -20.00
C VAL A 131 -1.49 -5.14 -21.11
N LYS A 132 -1.96 -5.46 -22.32
CA LYS A 132 -1.10 -5.73 -23.47
C LYS A 132 -0.63 -4.44 -24.12
N CYS A 133 0.67 -4.20 -24.11
CA CYS A 133 1.27 -3.15 -24.92
C CYS A 133 1.26 -3.52 -26.40
N LYS A 134 0.93 -2.54 -27.25
CA LYS A 134 1.04 -2.74 -28.70
C LYS A 134 2.53 -2.79 -29.09
N GLU A 135 2.93 -3.84 -29.82
CA GLU A 135 4.26 -3.93 -30.40
C GLU A 135 4.26 -3.23 -31.77
N GLN A 136 5.26 -2.41 -32.01
CA GLN A 136 5.50 -1.77 -33.29
C GLN A 136 6.91 -2.16 -33.77
N ASN A 137 7.03 -2.52 -35.04
CA ASN A 137 8.33 -2.80 -35.64
C ASN A 137 8.87 -1.51 -36.24
N VAL A 138 9.93 -0.95 -35.65
CA VAL A 138 10.60 0.27 -36.13
C VAL A 138 12.05 -0.13 -36.49
N GLU A 139 12.39 0.00 -37.75
CA GLU A 139 13.75 -0.31 -38.26
C GLU A 139 14.27 -1.72 -37.88
N GLY A 140 13.38 -2.73 -37.92
CA GLY A 140 13.72 -4.10 -37.61
C GLY A 140 13.78 -4.42 -36.09
N LYS A 141 13.52 -3.43 -35.23
CA LYS A 141 13.43 -3.63 -33.77
C LYS A 141 11.98 -3.64 -33.32
N LYS A 142 11.61 -4.63 -32.50
CA LYS A 142 10.32 -4.66 -31.83
C LYS A 142 10.33 -3.65 -30.69
N ILE A 143 9.52 -2.62 -30.80
CA ILE A 143 9.35 -1.60 -29.76
C ILE A 143 7.97 -1.75 -29.16
N LYS A 144 7.86 -1.82 -27.83
CA LYS A 144 6.58 -1.77 -27.13
C LYS A 144 6.11 -0.31 -27.07
N LYS A 145 4.92 -0.04 -27.60
CA LYS A 145 4.31 1.29 -27.49
C LYS A 145 3.77 1.47 -26.07
N LEU A 146 4.12 2.60 -25.45
CA LEU A 146 3.60 2.98 -24.14
C LEU A 146 2.08 3.14 -24.22
N VAL A 147 1.37 2.50 -23.29
CA VAL A 147 -0.08 2.63 -23.09
C VAL A 147 -0.28 3.30 -21.74
N LEU A 148 -1.03 4.38 -21.69
CA LEU A 148 -1.46 4.98 -20.44
C LEU A 148 -2.68 4.20 -19.95
N LEU A 149 -2.68 3.80 -18.68
CA LEU A 149 -3.82 3.15 -18.05
C LEU A 149 -4.97 4.13 -17.89
N GLU A 150 -6.16 3.69 -18.20
CA GLU A 150 -7.42 4.37 -17.94
C GLU A 150 -8.16 3.68 -16.79
N GLU A 151 -9.03 4.38 -16.11
CA GLU A 151 -9.75 3.87 -14.94
C GLU A 151 -10.56 2.62 -15.28
N ASP A 152 -11.28 2.66 -16.39
CA ASP A 152 -12.12 1.55 -16.89
C ASP A 152 -11.32 0.28 -17.19
N ASP A 153 -10.02 0.40 -17.45
CA ASP A 153 -9.14 -0.74 -17.75
C ASP A 153 -8.73 -1.53 -16.50
N VAL A 154 -8.75 -0.89 -15.33
CA VAL A 154 -8.06 -1.44 -14.14
C VAL A 154 -8.87 -1.46 -12.87
N VAL A 155 -9.90 -0.64 -12.71
CA VAL A 155 -10.76 -0.65 -11.53
C VAL A 155 -11.42 -2.01 -11.37
N GLY A 156 -11.42 -2.55 -10.16
CA GLY A 156 -11.91 -3.89 -9.86
C GLY A 156 -10.91 -5.01 -10.15
N THR A 157 -9.74 -4.72 -10.73
CA THR A 157 -8.71 -5.75 -10.98
C THR A 157 -8.13 -6.26 -9.67
N PRO A 158 -8.12 -7.60 -9.44
CA PRO A 158 -7.53 -8.21 -8.27
C PRO A 158 -6.00 -8.18 -8.34
N VAL A 159 -5.36 -7.76 -7.24
CA VAL A 159 -3.91 -7.63 -7.14
C VAL A 159 -3.41 -8.02 -5.75
N MET A 160 -2.16 -8.46 -5.66
CA MET A 160 -1.44 -8.56 -4.40
C MET A 160 -0.61 -7.29 -4.22
N VAL A 161 -0.87 -6.55 -3.15
CA VAL A 161 -0.16 -5.29 -2.87
C VAL A 161 0.87 -5.49 -1.76
N THR A 162 2.12 -5.10 -2.04
CA THR A 162 3.16 -5.04 -1.01
C THR A 162 3.08 -3.68 -0.32
N VAL A 163 2.72 -3.70 0.95
CA VAL A 163 2.59 -2.51 1.78
C VAL A 163 3.83 -2.36 2.65
N LYS A 164 4.45 -1.17 2.63
CA LYS A 164 5.58 -0.82 3.48
C LYS A 164 5.34 0.48 4.21
N ARG A 165 5.90 0.57 5.41
CA ARG A 165 5.92 1.78 6.20
C ARG A 165 6.96 2.75 5.63
N GLN A 166 6.53 3.98 5.40
CA GLN A 166 7.39 5.06 4.93
C GLN A 166 7.34 6.23 5.90
N SER A 167 8.49 6.85 6.16
CA SER A 167 8.57 8.06 6.96
C SER A 167 8.62 9.27 6.04
N TYR A 168 7.83 10.29 6.35
CA TYR A 168 7.87 11.57 5.63
C TYR A 168 7.90 12.73 6.64
N ILE A 169 8.48 13.85 6.19
CA ILE A 169 8.50 15.08 6.96
C ILE A 169 7.20 15.85 6.67
N THR A 170 6.52 16.32 7.71
CA THR A 170 5.28 17.09 7.54
C THR A 170 5.54 18.38 6.81
N LYS A 171 4.51 18.90 6.10
CA LYS A 171 4.65 20.14 5.32
C LYS A 171 4.97 21.33 6.21
N GLU A 172 4.41 21.33 7.39
CA GLU A 172 4.50 22.41 8.39
C GLU A 172 5.93 22.55 8.95
N THR A 173 6.69 21.46 9.00
CA THR A 173 8.03 21.44 9.59
C THR A 173 9.15 21.20 8.59
N ARG A 174 8.83 21.11 7.28
CA ARG A 174 9.80 20.79 6.24
C ARG A 174 10.97 21.76 6.15
N ASP A 175 10.68 23.04 6.36
CA ASP A 175 11.67 24.12 6.23
C ASP A 175 12.40 24.42 7.55
N LEU A 176 12.09 23.69 8.63
CA LEU A 176 12.77 23.80 9.91
C LEU A 176 14.09 23.01 9.94
N PRO A 177 15.00 23.33 10.89
CA PRO A 177 16.19 22.53 11.10
C PRO A 177 15.87 21.04 11.31
N PRO A 178 16.73 20.10 10.90
CA PRO A 178 16.46 18.67 10.97
C PRO A 178 16.03 18.13 12.36
N ALA A 179 16.47 18.76 13.44
CA ALA A 179 16.09 18.41 14.81
C ALA A 179 14.65 18.81 15.17
N GLU A 180 14.09 19.78 14.47
CA GLU A 180 12.74 20.33 14.69
C GLU A 180 11.71 19.79 13.69
N GLN A 181 12.17 18.96 12.72
CA GLN A 181 11.29 18.38 11.72
C GLN A 181 10.44 17.27 12.31
N GLU A 182 9.12 17.41 12.21
CA GLU A 182 8.19 16.36 12.56
C GLU A 182 8.14 15.29 11.47
N ARG A 183 8.42 14.05 11.84
CA ARG A 183 8.32 12.89 10.95
C ARG A 183 7.11 12.07 11.30
N ARG A 184 6.31 11.78 10.30
CA ARG A 184 5.16 10.87 10.41
C ARG A 184 5.38 9.63 9.56
N ASN A 185 4.79 8.53 10.00
CA ASN A 185 4.80 7.28 9.25
C ASN A 185 3.47 7.08 8.53
N ILE A 186 3.55 6.56 7.34
CA ILE A 186 2.40 6.18 6.52
C ILE A 186 2.68 4.83 5.87
N PHE A 187 1.66 4.03 5.69
CA PHE A 187 1.74 2.80 4.92
C PHE A 187 1.43 3.09 3.46
N ARG A 188 2.31 2.63 2.57
CA ARG A 188 2.19 2.83 1.12
C ARG A 188 2.39 1.53 0.37
N VAL A 189 1.66 1.38 -0.71
CA VAL A 189 1.91 0.31 -1.68
C VAL A 189 3.20 0.63 -2.41
N THR A 190 4.16 -0.28 -2.34
CA THR A 190 5.47 -0.15 -2.98
C THR A 190 5.62 -1.07 -4.19
N ASN A 191 4.85 -2.14 -4.24
CA ASN A 191 4.80 -3.08 -5.35
C ASN A 191 3.38 -3.62 -5.52
N VAL A 192 3.07 -3.98 -6.75
CA VAL A 192 1.81 -4.63 -7.14
C VAL A 192 2.18 -5.90 -7.90
N ASP A 193 1.57 -7.01 -7.55
CA ASP A 193 1.75 -8.29 -8.20
C ASP A 193 0.39 -8.87 -8.60
N LYS A 194 0.40 -9.82 -9.54
CA LYS A 194 -0.81 -10.48 -9.97
C LYS A 194 -1.35 -11.38 -8.86
N TRP A 195 -2.64 -11.26 -8.59
CA TRP A 195 -3.36 -12.17 -7.70
C TRP A 195 -4.07 -13.24 -8.52
N HIS A 196 -3.49 -14.43 -8.58
CA HIS A 196 -3.95 -15.51 -9.47
C HIS A 196 -5.31 -16.11 -9.06
N GLU A 197 -5.63 -16.06 -7.78
CA GLU A 197 -6.89 -16.61 -7.22
C GLU A 197 -7.98 -15.55 -7.10
N GLY A 198 -7.61 -14.28 -7.21
CA GLY A 198 -8.52 -13.15 -7.10
C GLY A 198 -9.49 -13.08 -8.28
N LYS A 199 -10.72 -12.68 -7.99
CA LYS A 199 -11.75 -12.45 -9.00
C LYS A 199 -11.94 -10.95 -9.20
N PRO A 200 -12.11 -10.48 -10.45
CA PRO A 200 -12.48 -9.09 -10.68
C PRO A 200 -13.83 -8.77 -10.02
N ILE A 201 -13.97 -7.57 -9.50
CA ILE A 201 -15.22 -7.05 -8.94
C ILE A 201 -15.63 -5.78 -9.70
N SER A 202 -16.91 -5.46 -9.66
CA SER A 202 -17.42 -4.25 -10.29
C SER A 202 -17.09 -2.99 -9.47
N ALA A 203 -17.13 -1.83 -10.12
CA ALA A 203 -16.97 -0.54 -9.44
C ALA A 203 -18.05 -0.30 -8.37
N ASP A 204 -19.27 -0.82 -8.59
CA ASP A 204 -20.36 -0.72 -7.64
C ASP A 204 -20.09 -1.53 -6.36
N GLU A 205 -19.47 -2.70 -6.47
CA GLU A 205 -19.05 -3.52 -5.31
C GLU A 205 -17.92 -2.84 -4.52
N LEU A 206 -17.04 -2.08 -5.20
CA LEU A 206 -16.00 -1.29 -4.54
C LEU A 206 -16.55 -0.11 -3.74
N SER A 207 -17.64 0.50 -4.22
CA SER A 207 -18.27 1.66 -3.60
C SER A 207 -19.22 1.31 -2.45
N GLY A 208 -19.51 0.02 -2.25
CA GLY A 208 -20.36 -0.46 -1.17
C GLY A 208 -19.88 0.07 0.18
N ASP A 209 -20.74 0.81 0.86
CA ASP A 209 -20.51 1.39 2.17
C ASP A 209 -20.06 0.32 3.15
N VAL A 210 -18.84 0.45 3.67
CA VAL A 210 -18.49 -0.23 4.92
C VAL A 210 -19.29 0.48 6.01
N PRO A 211 -20.23 -0.17 6.67
CA PRO A 211 -20.92 0.44 7.79
C PRO A 211 -19.87 0.77 8.87
N PHE A 212 -19.80 2.04 9.24
CA PHE A 212 -18.99 2.55 10.34
C PHE A 212 -19.53 2.05 11.68
#